data_4ed539e90c3e5e829e7763e382cc5431
#
_entry.id   4ed539e90c3e5e829e7763e382cc5431
#
_cell.length_a   1.000
_cell.length_b   1.000
_cell.length_c   1.000
_cell.angle_alpha   90.00
_cell.angle_beta   90.00
_cell.angle_gamma   90.00
#
_symmetry.space_group_name_H-M   'P 1'
#
loop_
_entity.id
_entity.type
_entity.pdbx_description
1 polymer ?
#
loop_
_entity_poly.entity_id
_entity_poly.type
_entity_poly.pdbx_seq_one_letter_code
_entity_poly.pdbx_strand_id
1 'polypeptide(L)'
;SGFDSSDYAATFFASHGMTRADDLAAIRARTNYFINMVPSVPRSFKRIMDGDVLAIGANKWQCISGYGHAPEHISLFCPDVAGTPVLIGGDMMLPRISTNVSVHDTEPEANPLTLFLDSIDKFKPLPAQTLTLPAHGKPFTGLHRRIEQLHEHHAERLAEVMQACSQQPCSAAEIVPVMFKRDLDLHQMTFAMGESVAHLHALWFDGRLNRTRGVD
;
A
#
# COMPACT_ATOMS: atom_id res chain seq x y z
N SER A 1 26.17 17.02 -7.37
CA SER A 1 25.35 16.13 -8.21
C SER A 1 24.40 15.39 -7.28
N GLY A 2 23.18 15.94 -7.13
CA GLY A 2 22.12 15.25 -6.39
C GLY A 2 21.71 14.03 -7.21
N PHE A 3 21.68 12.87 -6.59
CA PHE A 3 21.06 11.69 -7.17
C PHE A 3 19.57 12.01 -7.38
N ASP A 4 19.12 12.00 -8.61
CA ASP A 4 17.72 12.27 -8.94
C ASP A 4 16.92 11.01 -8.60
N SER A 5 16.03 11.10 -7.61
CA SER A 5 15.20 9.97 -7.15
C SER A 5 14.38 9.34 -8.28
N SER A 6 14.08 10.09 -9.33
CA SER A 6 13.35 9.62 -10.50
C SER A 6 14.14 8.63 -11.38
N ASP A 7 15.46 8.70 -11.39
CA ASP A 7 16.32 7.75 -12.09
C ASP A 7 16.30 6.36 -11.40
N TYR A 8 16.26 6.34 -10.05
CA TYR A 8 16.15 5.10 -9.30
C TYR A 8 14.80 4.41 -9.54
N ALA A 9 13.70 5.18 -9.51
CA ALA A 9 12.36 4.64 -9.80
C ALA A 9 12.26 4.07 -11.22
N ALA A 10 12.79 4.77 -12.23
CA ALA A 10 12.79 4.27 -13.60
C ALA A 10 13.63 3.00 -13.75
N THR A 11 14.81 2.95 -13.11
CA THR A 11 15.68 1.77 -13.11
C THR A 11 15.02 0.60 -12.40
N PHE A 12 14.37 0.85 -11.28
CA PHE A 12 13.60 -0.16 -10.54
C PHE A 12 12.50 -0.76 -11.41
N PHE A 13 11.65 0.05 -12.04
CA PHE A 13 10.59 -0.46 -12.90
C PHE A 13 11.13 -1.16 -14.16
N ALA A 14 12.25 -0.69 -14.72
CA ALA A 14 12.90 -1.37 -15.84
C ALA A 14 13.37 -2.77 -15.44
N SER A 15 13.98 -2.93 -14.26
CA SER A 15 14.42 -4.25 -13.75
C SER A 15 13.25 -5.21 -13.47
N HIS A 16 12.02 -4.69 -13.40
CA HIS A 16 10.78 -5.46 -13.22
C HIS A 16 9.96 -5.60 -14.51
N GLY A 17 10.58 -5.35 -15.68
CA GLY A 17 10.03 -5.63 -16.99
C GLY A 17 9.32 -4.45 -17.68
N MET A 18 9.36 -3.23 -17.13
CA MET A 18 8.87 -2.05 -17.86
C MET A 18 9.86 -1.66 -18.96
N THR A 19 9.51 -1.93 -20.23
CA THR A 19 10.43 -1.74 -21.38
C THR A 19 10.10 -0.55 -22.27
N ARG A 20 8.94 0.08 -22.11
CA ARG A 20 8.55 1.22 -22.94
C ARG A 20 9.42 2.43 -22.62
N ALA A 21 10.24 2.82 -23.59
CA ALA A 21 11.19 3.93 -23.45
C ALA A 21 10.51 5.25 -23.06
N ASP A 22 9.34 5.54 -23.64
CA ASP A 22 8.56 6.75 -23.34
C ASP A 22 8.08 6.80 -21.89
N ASP A 23 7.61 5.67 -21.32
CA ASP A 23 7.16 5.58 -19.94
C ASP A 23 8.35 5.80 -18.97
N LEU A 24 9.48 5.13 -19.24
CA LEU A 24 10.70 5.29 -18.44
C LEU A 24 11.26 6.72 -18.53
N ALA A 25 11.24 7.33 -19.71
CA ALA A 25 11.64 8.73 -19.88
C ALA A 25 10.72 9.68 -19.12
N ALA A 26 9.41 9.44 -19.16
CA ALA A 26 8.44 10.26 -18.44
C ALA A 26 8.53 10.09 -16.91
N ILE A 27 8.88 8.88 -16.40
CA ILE A 27 9.18 8.67 -14.98
C ILE A 27 10.44 9.46 -14.58
N ARG A 28 11.52 9.41 -15.37
CA ARG A 28 12.74 10.20 -15.13
C ARG A 28 12.48 11.70 -15.14
N ALA A 29 11.54 12.16 -15.97
CA ALA A 29 11.17 13.58 -16.05
C ALA A 29 10.36 14.10 -14.86
N ARG A 30 9.91 13.24 -13.93
CA ARG A 30 9.15 13.61 -12.73
C ARG A 30 10.03 14.22 -11.63
N THR A 31 10.82 15.22 -11.97
CA THR A 31 11.65 15.95 -10.99
C THR A 31 10.78 16.83 -10.10
N ASN A 32 11.16 16.94 -8.82
CA ASN A 32 10.49 17.80 -7.84
C ASN A 32 8.98 17.52 -7.62
N TYR A 33 8.48 16.32 -7.99
CA TYR A 33 7.08 15.97 -7.85
C TYR A 33 6.57 16.19 -6.41
N PHE A 34 7.32 15.70 -5.42
CA PHE A 34 6.94 15.85 -4.00
C PHE A 34 6.93 17.32 -3.56
N ILE A 35 7.94 18.11 -3.92
CA ILE A 35 8.05 19.54 -3.55
C ILE A 35 6.89 20.34 -4.12
N ASN A 36 6.44 20.00 -5.34
CA ASN A 36 5.30 20.68 -5.98
C ASN A 36 3.97 20.35 -5.28
N MET A 37 3.83 19.16 -4.72
CA MET A 37 2.62 18.74 -3.97
C MET A 37 2.65 19.17 -2.50
N VAL A 38 3.83 19.19 -1.89
CA VAL A 38 4.03 19.50 -0.47
C VAL A 38 4.98 20.68 -0.36
N PRO A 39 4.47 21.93 -0.49
CA PRO A 39 5.32 23.12 -0.57
C PRO A 39 6.05 23.46 0.73
N SER A 40 5.58 22.91 1.86
CA SER A 40 6.26 23.06 3.15
C SER A 40 5.99 21.90 4.09
N VAL A 41 6.96 21.59 4.92
CA VAL A 41 6.83 20.61 6.02
C VAL A 41 7.16 21.29 7.35
N PRO A 42 6.57 20.85 8.48
CA PRO A 42 6.92 21.37 9.80
C PRO A 42 8.41 21.20 10.11
N ARG A 43 9.03 22.18 10.75
CA ARG A 43 10.44 22.11 11.18
C ARG A 43 10.65 21.15 12.34
N SER A 44 9.62 20.89 13.13
CA SER A 44 9.65 20.01 14.29
C SER A 44 8.34 19.22 14.37
N PHE A 45 8.41 18.04 14.93
CA PHE A 45 7.27 17.16 15.13
C PHE A 45 7.38 16.45 16.47
N LYS A 46 6.25 15.97 16.98
CA LYS A 46 6.19 15.01 18.08
C LYS A 46 5.98 13.63 17.49
N ARG A 47 6.91 12.71 17.74
CA ARG A 47 6.73 11.32 17.32
C ARG A 47 5.63 10.66 18.15
N ILE A 48 4.76 9.90 17.49
CA ILE A 48 3.77 9.04 18.10
C ILE A 48 4.03 7.61 17.64
N MET A 49 3.79 6.65 18.54
CA MET A 49 4.14 5.23 18.34
C MET A 49 2.90 4.37 18.55
N ASP A 50 3.01 3.10 18.15
CA ASP A 50 1.98 2.09 18.42
C ASP A 50 1.68 2.01 19.92
N GLY A 51 0.40 2.01 20.28
CA GLY A 51 -0.05 1.98 21.68
C GLY A 51 -0.04 3.33 22.41
N ASP A 52 0.55 4.39 21.87
CA ASP A 52 0.48 5.72 22.47
C ASP A 52 -0.99 6.17 22.58
N VAL A 53 -1.25 7.02 23.59
CA VAL A 53 -2.58 7.59 23.78
C VAL A 53 -2.52 9.12 23.64
N LEU A 54 -3.30 9.62 22.69
CA LEU A 54 -3.43 11.06 22.45
C LEU A 54 -4.70 11.58 23.10
N ALA A 55 -4.59 12.69 23.85
CA ALA A 55 -5.76 13.44 24.32
C ALA A 55 -6.13 14.49 23.25
N ILE A 56 -7.32 14.35 22.66
CA ILE A 56 -7.86 15.29 21.68
C ILE A 56 -9.24 15.73 22.14
N GLY A 57 -9.35 16.98 22.60
CA GLY A 57 -10.53 17.46 23.29
C GLY A 57 -10.78 16.68 24.59
N ALA A 58 -11.99 16.17 24.78
CA ALA A 58 -12.37 15.33 25.91
C ALA A 58 -12.04 13.86 25.74
N ASN A 59 -11.60 13.43 24.54
CA ASN A 59 -11.43 12.02 24.17
C ASN A 59 -9.99 11.59 24.25
N LYS A 60 -9.79 10.29 24.56
CA LYS A 60 -8.49 9.61 24.50
C LYS A 60 -8.47 8.68 23.28
N TRP A 61 -7.49 8.86 22.45
CA TRP A 61 -7.29 8.12 21.19
C TRP A 61 -6.06 7.24 21.30
N GLN A 62 -6.25 5.93 21.13
CA GLN A 62 -5.15 4.98 21.05
C GLN A 62 -4.56 4.99 19.63
N CYS A 63 -3.25 5.10 19.52
CA CYS A 63 -2.51 4.97 18.28
C CYS A 63 -2.37 3.47 17.93
N ILE A 64 -2.66 3.10 16.70
CA ILE A 64 -2.48 1.75 16.15
C ILE A 64 -1.65 1.90 14.89
N SER A 65 -0.39 1.42 14.93
CA SER A 65 0.50 1.44 13.78
C SER A 65 0.10 0.38 12.76
N GLY A 66 0.09 0.77 11.50
CA GLY A 66 -0.06 -0.09 10.34
C GLY A 66 1.08 0.11 9.35
N TYR A 67 1.36 -0.89 8.54
CA TYR A 67 2.48 -0.94 7.59
C TYR A 67 1.99 -1.41 6.23
N GLY A 68 2.83 -1.34 5.22
CA GLY A 68 2.58 -1.87 3.88
C GLY A 68 2.05 -0.85 2.89
N HIS A 69 1.09 0.00 3.27
CA HIS A 69 0.70 1.17 2.45
C HIS A 69 1.74 2.29 2.55
N ALA A 70 2.21 2.53 3.75
CA ALA A 70 3.29 3.45 4.06
C ALA A 70 4.26 2.75 5.03
N PRO A 71 5.49 3.24 5.18
CA PRO A 71 6.47 2.65 6.11
C PRO A 71 5.93 2.56 7.53
N GLU A 72 5.15 3.58 7.95
CA GLU A 72 4.41 3.59 9.18
C GLU A 72 3.19 4.50 9.02
N HIS A 73 2.00 3.93 9.18
CA HIS A 73 0.72 4.63 9.15
C HIS A 73 0.09 4.54 10.54
N ILE A 74 -0.33 5.65 11.13
CA ILE A 74 -1.00 5.65 12.44
C ILE A 74 -2.51 5.82 12.24
N SER A 75 -3.25 4.82 12.67
CA SER A 75 -4.70 4.90 12.88
C SER A 75 -5.00 5.29 14.32
N LEU A 76 -6.11 5.99 14.57
CA LEU A 76 -6.51 6.43 15.89
C LEU A 76 -7.84 5.80 16.29
N PHE A 77 -7.87 5.10 17.41
CA PHE A 77 -9.08 4.49 17.95
C PHE A 77 -9.51 5.16 19.25
N CYS A 78 -10.79 5.54 19.33
CA CYS A 78 -11.42 6.00 20.55
C CYS A 78 -12.63 5.09 20.86
N PRO A 79 -12.71 4.46 22.04
CA PRO A 79 -13.77 3.53 22.39
C PRO A 79 -15.12 4.21 22.59
N ASP A 80 -15.13 5.51 22.87
CA ASP A 80 -16.36 6.27 23.12
C ASP A 80 -16.21 7.72 22.65
N VAL A 81 -16.87 8.04 21.54
CA VAL A 81 -17.08 9.42 21.08
C VAL A 81 -18.59 9.65 21.08
N ALA A 82 -19.08 10.27 22.14
CA ALA A 82 -20.53 10.51 22.32
C ALA A 82 -21.40 9.23 22.19
N GLY A 83 -20.98 8.14 22.81
CA GLY A 83 -21.67 6.84 22.79
C GLY A 83 -21.30 5.91 21.62
N THR A 84 -20.34 6.28 20.79
CA THR A 84 -19.94 5.50 19.61
C THR A 84 -18.43 5.22 19.59
N PRO A 85 -17.96 3.97 19.44
CA PRO A 85 -16.57 3.69 19.16
C PRO A 85 -16.21 4.16 17.76
N VAL A 86 -15.07 4.87 17.62
CA VAL A 86 -14.63 5.47 16.37
C VAL A 86 -13.20 5.09 16.05
N LEU A 87 -12.97 4.67 14.82
CA LEU A 87 -11.63 4.43 14.24
C LEU A 87 -11.36 5.45 13.13
N ILE A 88 -10.38 6.32 13.28
CA ILE A 88 -9.81 7.08 12.17
C ILE A 88 -8.80 6.14 11.49
N GLY A 89 -9.25 5.45 10.45
CA GLY A 89 -8.48 4.38 9.81
C GLY A 89 -7.52 4.89 8.72
N GLY A 90 -7.69 6.14 8.28
CA GLY A 90 -6.89 6.70 7.19
C GLY A 90 -6.92 5.81 5.94
N ASP A 91 -5.77 5.56 5.35
CA ASP A 91 -5.64 4.68 4.19
C ASP A 91 -5.55 3.19 4.55
N MET A 92 -5.39 2.84 5.82
CA MET A 92 -5.38 1.43 6.23
C MET A 92 -6.75 0.77 6.07
N MET A 93 -7.85 1.56 6.08
CA MET A 93 -9.20 0.99 6.06
C MET A 93 -10.14 1.82 5.19
N LEU A 94 -10.19 1.49 3.90
CA LEU A 94 -11.05 2.14 2.91
C LEU A 94 -12.34 1.34 2.68
N PRO A 95 -13.52 2.01 2.45
CA PRO A 95 -14.81 1.32 2.42
C PRO A 95 -15.08 0.47 1.18
N ARG A 96 -14.45 0.76 0.04
CA ARG A 96 -14.78 0.12 -1.24
C ARG A 96 -13.57 -0.38 -2.02
N ILE A 97 -12.54 0.44 -2.15
CA ILE A 97 -11.31 0.09 -2.88
C ILE A 97 -10.29 -0.51 -1.91
N SER A 98 -9.41 -1.36 -2.40
CA SER A 98 -8.19 -1.72 -1.66
C SER A 98 -7.25 -0.52 -1.62
N THR A 99 -6.54 -0.41 -0.53
CA THR A 99 -5.42 0.54 -0.42
C THR A 99 -4.32 0.09 -1.34
N ASN A 100 -3.64 1.03 -2.00
CA ASN A 100 -2.44 0.71 -2.76
C ASN A 100 -1.34 0.21 -1.82
N VAL A 101 -0.78 -0.95 -2.12
CA VAL A 101 0.33 -1.58 -1.40
C VAL A 101 1.41 -1.89 -2.42
N SER A 102 2.48 -1.09 -2.39
CA SER A 102 3.51 -1.11 -3.43
C SER A 102 4.90 -1.37 -2.85
N VAL A 103 5.73 -2.09 -3.61
CA VAL A 103 7.18 -2.04 -3.42
C VAL A 103 7.71 -0.82 -4.14
N HIS A 104 8.59 -0.10 -3.47
CA HIS A 104 9.24 1.11 -3.99
C HIS A 104 10.73 0.89 -4.18
N ASP A 105 11.34 1.69 -5.04
CA ASP A 105 12.78 1.71 -5.30
C ASP A 105 13.63 2.00 -4.04
N THR A 106 13.06 2.68 -3.07
CA THR A 106 13.70 2.95 -1.76
C THR A 106 13.80 1.72 -0.86
N GLU A 107 12.91 0.74 -1.03
CA GLU A 107 12.89 -0.55 -0.31
C GLU A 107 12.62 -1.71 -1.30
N PRO A 108 13.54 -1.99 -2.24
CA PRO A 108 13.28 -2.91 -3.36
C PRO A 108 13.07 -4.37 -2.95
N GLU A 109 13.43 -4.75 -1.73
CA GLU A 109 13.26 -6.11 -1.18
C GLU A 109 12.14 -6.18 -0.11
N ALA A 110 11.26 -5.18 -0.02
CA ALA A 110 10.18 -5.17 0.95
C ALA A 110 9.10 -6.22 0.65
N ASN A 111 8.37 -6.64 1.69
CA ASN A 111 7.15 -7.46 1.59
C ASN A 111 5.95 -6.69 2.15
N PRO A 112 5.52 -5.59 1.48
CA PRO A 112 4.52 -4.71 2.03
C PRO A 112 3.12 -5.32 2.08
N LEU A 113 2.80 -6.30 1.21
CA LEU A 113 1.48 -6.91 1.21
C LEU A 113 1.23 -7.74 2.48
N THR A 114 2.20 -8.53 2.91
CA THR A 114 2.10 -9.27 4.17
C THR A 114 1.98 -8.30 5.35
N LEU A 115 2.81 -7.25 5.36
CA LEU A 115 2.74 -6.22 6.41
C LEU A 115 1.39 -5.51 6.45
N PHE A 116 0.76 -5.25 5.31
CA PHE A 116 -0.56 -4.64 5.24
C PHE A 116 -1.65 -5.55 5.80
N LEU A 117 -1.65 -6.83 5.40
CA LEU A 117 -2.64 -7.80 5.87
C LEU A 117 -2.52 -8.04 7.38
N ASP A 118 -1.31 -8.18 7.90
CA ASP A 118 -1.06 -8.29 9.35
C ASP A 118 -1.49 -7.01 10.10
N SER A 119 -1.32 -5.85 9.48
CA SER A 119 -1.67 -4.57 10.09
C SER A 119 -3.17 -4.37 10.20
N ILE A 120 -3.96 -4.70 9.17
CA ILE A 120 -5.42 -4.59 9.24
C ILE A 120 -6.03 -5.59 10.24
N ASP A 121 -5.35 -6.69 10.51
CA ASP A 121 -5.75 -7.67 11.51
C ASP A 121 -5.70 -7.12 12.95
N LYS A 122 -4.88 -6.10 13.21
CA LYS A 122 -4.86 -5.38 14.50
C LYS A 122 -6.20 -4.70 14.82
N PHE A 123 -7.06 -4.49 13.84
CA PHE A 123 -8.40 -3.91 14.05
C PHE A 123 -9.46 -4.96 14.41
N LYS A 124 -9.19 -6.26 14.28
CA LYS A 124 -10.14 -7.34 14.63
C LYS A 124 -10.64 -7.32 16.09
N PRO A 125 -9.80 -6.92 17.08
CA PRO A 125 -10.26 -6.82 18.47
C PRO A 125 -11.19 -5.63 18.74
N LEU A 126 -11.30 -4.67 17.82
CA LEU A 126 -12.15 -3.48 18.00
C LEU A 126 -13.64 -3.86 17.93
N PRO A 127 -14.55 -3.12 18.62
CA PRO A 127 -15.97 -3.42 18.61
C PRO A 127 -16.57 -3.48 17.20
N ALA A 128 -17.49 -4.44 16.96
CA ALA A 128 -18.08 -4.64 15.63
C ALA A 128 -18.88 -3.40 15.12
N GLN A 129 -19.44 -2.61 16.04
CA GLN A 129 -20.17 -1.37 15.73
C GLN A 129 -19.28 -0.14 15.52
N THR A 130 -17.95 -0.30 15.50
CA THR A 130 -17.01 0.81 15.31
C THR A 130 -17.30 1.56 14.02
N LEU A 131 -17.51 2.88 14.14
CA LEU A 131 -17.62 3.79 13.01
C LEU A 131 -16.19 4.05 12.48
N THR A 132 -15.93 3.69 11.25
CA THR A 132 -14.64 3.88 10.60
C THR A 132 -14.64 5.13 9.74
N LEU A 133 -13.68 6.01 9.96
CA LEU A 133 -13.43 7.23 9.20
C LEU A 133 -12.22 7.01 8.29
N PRO A 134 -12.44 6.79 6.98
CA PRO A 134 -11.36 6.54 6.02
C PRO A 134 -10.77 7.85 5.48
N ALA A 135 -9.56 7.79 4.88
CA ALA A 135 -8.99 8.91 4.13
C ALA A 135 -9.74 9.17 2.82
N HIS A 136 -10.31 8.13 2.22
CA HIS A 136 -11.06 8.20 0.96
C HIS A 136 -12.41 7.50 1.08
N GLY A 137 -13.44 8.10 0.49
CA GLY A 137 -14.81 7.58 0.52
C GLY A 137 -15.61 8.13 1.71
N LYS A 138 -16.68 7.42 2.07
CA LYS A 138 -17.58 7.84 3.16
C LYS A 138 -17.28 7.05 4.44
N PRO A 139 -17.53 7.63 5.62
CA PRO A 139 -17.57 6.87 6.88
C PRO A 139 -18.45 5.64 6.75
N PHE A 140 -18.08 4.56 7.42
CA PHE A 140 -18.81 3.29 7.35
C PHE A 140 -18.75 2.50 8.66
N THR A 141 -19.64 1.54 8.80
CA THR A 141 -19.65 0.50 9.83
C THR A 141 -19.40 -0.87 9.19
N GLY A 142 -19.19 -1.91 10.01
CA GLY A 142 -18.89 -3.24 9.49
C GLY A 142 -17.40 -3.49 9.26
N LEU A 143 -16.57 -2.93 10.14
CA LEU A 143 -15.11 -3.04 10.12
C LEU A 143 -14.62 -4.49 9.90
N HIS A 144 -15.15 -5.45 10.66
CA HIS A 144 -14.73 -6.86 10.57
C HIS A 144 -15.00 -7.46 9.18
N ARG A 145 -16.20 -7.21 8.65
CA ARG A 145 -16.53 -7.67 7.27
C ARG A 145 -15.63 -7.02 6.24
N ARG A 146 -15.25 -5.76 6.46
CA ARG A 146 -14.32 -5.08 5.56
C ARG A 146 -12.93 -5.69 5.60
N ILE A 147 -12.43 -6.07 6.76
CA ILE A 147 -11.14 -6.80 6.91
C ILE A 147 -11.20 -8.12 6.13
N GLU A 148 -12.26 -8.92 6.31
CA GLU A 148 -12.47 -10.16 5.56
C GLU A 148 -12.43 -9.94 4.05
N GLN A 149 -13.16 -8.93 3.55
CA GLN A 149 -13.18 -8.58 2.12
C GLN A 149 -11.79 -8.20 1.57
N LEU A 150 -10.96 -7.53 2.37
CA LEU A 150 -9.60 -7.19 1.96
C LEU A 150 -8.72 -8.43 1.88
N HIS A 151 -8.83 -9.36 2.85
CA HIS A 151 -8.14 -10.65 2.77
C HIS A 151 -8.61 -11.48 1.57
N GLU A 152 -9.92 -11.59 1.35
CA GLU A 152 -10.51 -12.27 0.20
C GLU A 152 -9.97 -11.69 -1.11
N HIS A 153 -10.02 -10.36 -1.25
CA HIS A 153 -9.52 -9.64 -2.44
C HIS A 153 -8.05 -9.95 -2.74
N HIS A 154 -7.18 -9.85 -1.74
CA HIS A 154 -5.75 -10.11 -1.97
C HIS A 154 -5.47 -11.60 -2.18
N ALA A 155 -6.21 -12.51 -1.57
CA ALA A 155 -6.11 -13.94 -1.85
C ALA A 155 -6.48 -14.26 -3.31
N GLU A 156 -7.53 -13.63 -3.86
CA GLU A 156 -7.90 -13.75 -5.27
C GLU A 156 -6.79 -13.21 -6.19
N ARG A 157 -6.24 -12.03 -5.91
CA ARG A 157 -5.12 -11.47 -6.68
C ARG A 157 -3.88 -12.35 -6.65
N LEU A 158 -3.50 -12.87 -5.48
CA LEU A 158 -2.38 -13.81 -5.34
C LEU A 158 -2.62 -15.11 -6.13
N ALA A 159 -3.86 -15.61 -6.18
CA ALA A 159 -4.20 -16.79 -6.97
C ALA A 159 -4.08 -16.52 -8.48
N GLU A 160 -4.51 -15.34 -8.97
CA GLU A 160 -4.35 -14.94 -10.37
C GLU A 160 -2.87 -14.83 -10.76
N VAL A 161 -2.03 -14.22 -9.89
CA VAL A 161 -0.58 -14.12 -10.10
C VAL A 161 0.06 -15.52 -10.14
N MET A 162 -0.30 -16.40 -9.20
CA MET A 162 0.18 -17.78 -9.21
C MET A 162 -0.20 -18.54 -10.48
N GLN A 163 -1.43 -18.37 -10.96
CA GLN A 163 -1.88 -19.00 -12.19
C GLN A 163 -1.07 -18.52 -13.41
N ALA A 164 -0.80 -17.21 -13.50
CA ALA A 164 0.02 -16.67 -14.58
C ALA A 164 1.46 -17.23 -14.51
N CYS A 165 2.09 -17.18 -13.35
CA CYS A 165 3.46 -17.66 -13.15
C CYS A 165 3.62 -19.19 -13.26
N SER A 166 2.53 -19.97 -13.12
CA SER A 166 2.57 -21.41 -13.31
C SER A 166 2.69 -21.83 -14.78
N GLN A 167 2.36 -20.94 -15.70
CA GLN A 167 2.43 -21.20 -17.14
C GLN A 167 3.79 -20.81 -17.73
N GLN A 168 4.36 -19.72 -17.25
CA GLN A 168 5.67 -19.21 -17.65
C GLN A 168 6.22 -18.25 -16.57
N PRO A 169 7.53 -18.03 -16.51
CA PRO A 169 8.10 -16.96 -15.68
C PRO A 169 7.53 -15.61 -16.09
N CYS A 170 7.13 -14.80 -15.12
CA CYS A 170 6.54 -13.48 -15.37
C CYS A 170 7.30 -12.39 -14.63
N SER A 171 7.55 -11.28 -15.32
CA SER A 171 7.95 -10.01 -14.72
C SER A 171 6.73 -9.29 -14.10
N ALA A 172 6.97 -8.27 -13.26
CA ALA A 172 5.86 -7.48 -12.73
C ALA A 172 5.08 -6.75 -13.83
N ALA A 173 5.74 -6.30 -14.89
CA ALA A 173 5.06 -5.67 -16.03
C ALA A 173 4.08 -6.62 -16.74
N GLU A 174 4.40 -7.91 -16.82
CA GLU A 174 3.50 -8.94 -17.39
C GLU A 174 2.36 -9.30 -16.42
N ILE A 175 2.54 -9.08 -15.12
CA ILE A 175 1.49 -9.27 -14.11
C ILE A 175 0.51 -8.09 -14.08
N VAL A 176 0.92 -6.86 -14.45
CA VAL A 176 0.01 -5.71 -14.49
C VAL A 176 -1.32 -6.02 -15.22
N PRO A 177 -1.36 -6.50 -16.48
CA PRO A 177 -2.61 -6.78 -17.17
C PRO A 177 -3.39 -7.97 -16.60
N VAL A 178 -2.77 -8.83 -15.80
CA VAL A 178 -3.45 -9.91 -15.08
C VAL A 178 -4.30 -9.33 -13.95
N MET A 179 -3.73 -8.38 -13.19
CA MET A 179 -4.39 -7.76 -12.03
C MET A 179 -5.30 -6.59 -12.41
N PHE A 180 -4.95 -5.82 -13.44
CA PHE A 180 -5.62 -4.57 -13.83
C PHE A 180 -6.19 -4.68 -15.25
N LYS A 181 -7.48 -5.01 -15.36
CA LYS A 181 -8.17 -5.26 -16.63
C LYS A 181 -8.75 -3.96 -17.24
N ARG A 182 -8.00 -2.86 -17.20
CA ARG A 182 -8.39 -1.56 -17.74
C ARG A 182 -7.16 -0.81 -18.24
N ASP A 183 -7.36 0.17 -19.10
CA ASP A 183 -6.29 1.07 -19.52
C ASP A 183 -5.82 1.90 -18.32
N LEU A 184 -4.51 2.03 -18.20
CA LEU A 184 -3.85 2.77 -17.14
C LEU A 184 -3.05 3.93 -17.75
N ASP A 185 -3.25 5.13 -17.22
CA ASP A 185 -2.34 6.23 -17.49
C ASP A 185 -0.98 5.98 -16.81
N LEU A 186 0.03 6.81 -17.11
CA LEU A 186 1.38 6.61 -16.56
C LEU A 186 1.42 6.68 -15.02
N HIS A 187 0.59 7.52 -14.41
CA HIS A 187 0.52 7.62 -12.95
C HIS A 187 -0.05 6.32 -12.35
N GLN A 188 -1.16 5.84 -12.89
CA GLN A 188 -1.77 4.59 -12.49
C GLN A 188 -0.86 3.39 -12.78
N MET A 189 -0.10 3.42 -13.87
CA MET A 189 0.87 2.38 -14.22
C MET A 189 1.98 2.25 -13.17
N THR A 190 2.50 3.35 -12.62
CA THR A 190 3.51 3.26 -11.56
C THR A 190 2.98 2.61 -10.28
N PHE A 191 1.72 2.88 -9.90
CA PHE A 191 1.06 2.17 -8.79
C PHE A 191 0.85 0.69 -9.11
N ALA A 192 0.33 0.38 -10.30
CA ALA A 192 0.08 -1.00 -10.73
C ALA A 192 1.37 -1.83 -10.78
N MET A 193 2.48 -1.25 -11.24
CA MET A 193 3.80 -1.88 -11.21
C MET A 193 4.23 -2.20 -9.77
N GLY A 194 4.20 -1.22 -8.88
CA GLY A 194 4.59 -1.41 -7.48
C GLY A 194 3.71 -2.45 -6.77
N GLU A 195 2.41 -2.46 -7.06
CA GLU A 195 1.47 -3.44 -6.51
C GLU A 195 1.69 -4.85 -7.09
N SER A 196 2.01 -4.95 -8.39
CA SER A 196 2.37 -6.24 -9.01
C SER A 196 3.66 -6.81 -8.39
N VAL A 197 4.68 -5.98 -8.14
CA VAL A 197 5.88 -6.40 -7.40
C VAL A 197 5.52 -6.86 -5.99
N ALA A 198 4.64 -6.15 -5.28
CA ALA A 198 4.23 -6.51 -3.93
C ALA A 198 3.55 -7.89 -3.85
N HIS A 199 2.71 -8.23 -4.85
CA HIS A 199 2.07 -9.55 -4.91
C HIS A 199 3.07 -10.66 -5.28
N LEU A 200 3.99 -10.42 -6.22
CA LEU A 200 5.08 -11.34 -6.55
C LEU A 200 5.99 -11.56 -5.33
N HIS A 201 6.33 -10.51 -4.61
CA HIS A 201 7.16 -10.60 -3.40
C HIS A 201 6.45 -11.39 -2.29
N ALA A 202 5.16 -11.16 -2.03
CA ALA A 202 4.41 -11.94 -1.04
C ALA A 202 4.50 -13.45 -1.35
N LEU A 203 4.33 -13.85 -2.60
CA LEU A 203 4.43 -15.24 -3.02
C LEU A 203 5.87 -15.77 -2.96
N TRP A 204 6.85 -14.95 -3.25
CA TRP A 204 8.26 -15.31 -3.16
C TRP A 204 8.71 -15.49 -1.70
N PHE A 205 8.36 -14.56 -0.81
CA PHE A 205 8.66 -14.66 0.62
C PHE A 205 7.95 -15.86 1.29
N ASP A 206 6.75 -16.22 0.80
CA ASP A 206 6.05 -17.45 1.21
C ASP A 206 6.67 -18.74 0.65
N GLY A 207 7.70 -18.66 -0.19
CA GLY A 207 8.33 -19.80 -0.86
C GLY A 207 7.46 -20.47 -1.93
N ARG A 208 6.38 -19.80 -2.37
CA ARG A 208 5.45 -20.30 -3.41
C ARG A 208 5.94 -19.98 -4.82
N LEU A 209 6.77 -18.96 -4.98
CA LEU A 209 7.47 -18.59 -6.21
C LEU A 209 8.98 -18.54 -5.98
N ASN A 210 9.74 -18.78 -7.04
CA ASN A 210 11.16 -18.50 -7.08
C ASN A 210 11.41 -17.25 -7.92
N ARG A 211 12.29 -16.37 -7.44
CA ARG A 211 12.74 -15.20 -8.18
C ARG A 211 14.06 -15.53 -8.88
N THR A 212 14.11 -15.33 -10.18
CA THR A 212 15.33 -15.44 -10.97
C THR A 212 15.62 -14.11 -11.65
N ARG A 213 16.89 -13.77 -11.77
CA ARG A 213 17.29 -12.61 -12.56
C ARG A 213 17.10 -12.94 -14.05
N GLY A 214 16.41 -12.06 -14.76
CA GLY A 214 16.31 -12.18 -16.22
C GLY A 214 17.71 -12.17 -16.87
N VAL A 215 17.86 -12.89 -17.97
CA VAL A 215 19.04 -12.75 -18.83
C VAL A 215 18.77 -11.57 -19.74
N ASP A 216 19.66 -10.57 -19.74
CA ASP A 216 19.66 -9.44 -20.68
C ASP A 216 19.87 -9.91 -22.13
#